data_22931a1995d106cb95a2ac104743b642
#
_entry.id   22931a1995d106cb95a2ac104743b642
#
_cell.length_a   1.000
_cell.length_b   1.000
_cell.length_c   1.000
_cell.angle_alpha   90.00
_cell.angle_beta   90.00
_cell.angle_gamma   90.00
#
_symmetry.space_group_name_H-M   'P 1'
#
loop_
_entity.id
_entity.type
_entity.pdbx_description
1 polymer ?
#
loop_
_entity_poly.entity_id
_entity_poly.type
_entity_poly.pdbx_seq_one_letter_code
_entity_poly.pdbx_strand_id
1 'polypeptide(L)'
;MTAPTSITCTERVRMNAAFGLVFLFGGDLILLYALMSENLGGLGAAVVGTCGVVGMLLGLYYMCCFLNKKITVSDDGVVYTNWMARRQSYTWDQVSVSFHPGRNAYFIFDLSGKRVKFYGYANNAQALYDYLFENGRYDNDTMRVLHRIENERERQLRLEEEADAAFWDEDNND
;
A
#
# COMPACT_ATOMS: atom_id res chain seq x y z
N MET A 1 -17.42 24.89 -12.45
CA MET A 1 -17.53 23.65 -11.64
C MET A 1 -16.36 22.78 -12.03
N THR A 2 -15.32 22.73 -11.22
CA THR A 2 -14.20 21.79 -11.38
C THR A 2 -14.73 20.40 -11.09
N ALA A 3 -14.44 19.42 -11.96
CA ALA A 3 -14.81 18.03 -11.74
C ALA A 3 -14.25 17.57 -10.38
N PRO A 4 -15.00 16.82 -9.56
CA PRO A 4 -14.52 16.35 -8.28
C PRO A 4 -13.24 15.54 -8.49
N THR A 5 -12.16 16.00 -7.88
CA THR A 5 -10.85 15.35 -7.99
C THR A 5 -10.91 14.06 -7.18
N SER A 6 -11.03 12.92 -7.84
CA SER A 6 -10.98 11.61 -7.17
C SER A 6 -9.65 10.93 -7.43
N ILE A 7 -9.00 10.46 -6.37
CA ILE A 7 -7.73 9.74 -6.44
C ILE A 7 -7.96 8.28 -6.06
N THR A 8 -7.57 7.37 -6.95
CA THR A 8 -7.64 5.94 -6.68
C THR A 8 -6.24 5.39 -6.45
N CYS A 9 -6.01 4.86 -5.26
CA CYS A 9 -4.83 4.10 -4.89
C CYS A 9 -5.13 2.60 -4.93
N THR A 10 -4.28 1.82 -5.60
CA THR A 10 -4.47 0.39 -5.76
C THR A 10 -3.29 -0.37 -5.15
N GLU A 11 -3.58 -1.46 -4.45
CA GLU A 11 -2.55 -2.35 -3.89
C GLU A 11 -1.92 -3.26 -4.98
N ARG A 12 -1.78 -2.73 -6.21
CA ARG A 12 -1.12 -3.42 -7.33
C ARG A 12 0.38 -3.47 -7.13
N VAL A 13 0.81 -4.10 -6.06
CA VAL A 13 2.21 -4.31 -5.78
C VAL A 13 2.68 -5.51 -6.60
N ARG A 14 3.69 -5.33 -7.43
CA ARG A 14 4.28 -6.41 -8.24
C ARG A 14 4.60 -7.65 -7.42
N MET A 15 4.95 -7.45 -6.16
CA MET A 15 5.25 -8.50 -5.20
C MET A 15 4.03 -9.38 -4.90
N ASN A 16 2.81 -8.81 -4.76
CA ASN A 16 1.59 -9.59 -4.56
C ASN A 16 1.25 -10.45 -5.77
N ALA A 17 1.47 -9.94 -6.99
CA ALA A 17 1.31 -10.71 -8.21
C ALA A 17 2.32 -11.86 -8.29
N ALA A 18 3.60 -11.57 -7.99
CA ALA A 18 4.66 -12.57 -8.00
C ALA A 18 4.39 -13.69 -6.97
N PHE A 19 4.05 -13.35 -5.73
CA PHE A 19 3.67 -14.33 -4.72
C PHE A 19 2.41 -15.11 -5.13
N GLY A 20 1.41 -14.43 -5.67
CA GLY A 20 0.20 -15.08 -6.19
C GLY A 20 0.53 -16.15 -7.23
N LEU A 21 1.37 -15.84 -8.20
CA LEU A 21 1.80 -16.78 -9.24
C LEU A 21 2.64 -17.93 -8.67
N VAL A 22 3.62 -17.62 -7.82
CA VAL A 22 4.48 -18.66 -7.20
C VAL A 22 3.67 -19.65 -6.40
N PHE A 23 2.73 -19.18 -5.58
CA PHE A 23 1.89 -20.06 -4.78
C PHE A 23 0.85 -20.82 -5.61
N LEU A 24 0.30 -20.23 -6.68
CA LEU A 24 -0.61 -20.94 -7.58
C LEU A 24 0.12 -22.06 -8.31
N PHE A 25 1.20 -21.76 -9.04
CA PHE A 25 1.92 -22.76 -9.80
C PHE A 25 2.66 -23.76 -8.91
N GLY A 26 3.28 -23.28 -7.82
CA GLY A 26 3.94 -24.16 -6.85
C GLY A 26 2.97 -25.10 -6.16
N GLY A 27 1.80 -24.61 -5.77
CA GLY A 27 0.73 -25.42 -5.19
C GLY A 27 0.20 -26.48 -6.16
N ASP A 28 0.00 -26.11 -7.44
CA ASP A 28 -0.44 -27.00 -8.49
C ASP A 28 0.59 -28.13 -8.75
N LEU A 29 1.87 -27.80 -8.85
CA LEU A 29 2.96 -28.79 -9.01
C LEU A 29 3.04 -29.74 -7.81
N ILE A 30 2.90 -29.23 -6.58
CA ILE A 30 2.89 -30.07 -5.38
C ILE A 30 1.68 -31.00 -5.38
N LEU A 31 0.52 -30.53 -5.80
CA LEU A 31 -0.69 -31.34 -5.89
C LEU A 31 -0.53 -32.43 -6.94
N LEU A 32 -0.03 -32.10 -8.14
CA LEU A 32 0.26 -33.04 -9.19
C LEU A 32 1.24 -34.13 -8.74
N TYR A 33 2.31 -33.71 -8.04
CA TYR A 33 3.28 -34.65 -7.47
C TYR A 33 2.61 -35.63 -6.48
N ALA A 34 1.73 -35.13 -5.60
CA ALA A 34 1.00 -35.97 -4.65
C ALA A 34 0.09 -37.01 -5.35
N LEU A 35 -0.54 -36.62 -6.47
CA LEU A 35 -1.42 -37.50 -7.24
C LEU A 35 -0.67 -38.54 -8.10
N MET A 36 0.50 -38.18 -8.63
CA MET A 36 1.25 -39.04 -9.54
C MET A 36 2.32 -39.91 -8.86
N SER A 37 2.67 -39.62 -7.61
CA SER A 37 3.74 -40.34 -6.92
C SER A 37 3.25 -41.64 -6.30
N GLU A 38 3.61 -42.76 -6.90
CA GLU A 38 3.36 -44.10 -6.36
C GLU A 38 4.15 -44.40 -5.07
N ASN A 39 5.22 -43.64 -4.79
CA ASN A 39 6.07 -43.85 -3.63
C ASN A 39 5.55 -43.20 -2.35
N LEU A 40 4.52 -42.36 -2.43
CA LEU A 40 3.86 -41.75 -1.28
C LEU A 40 2.80 -42.72 -0.77
N GLY A 41 3.00 -43.30 0.41
CA GLY A 41 1.88 -44.03 1.07
C GLY A 41 0.69 -43.08 1.25
N GLY A 42 -0.51 -43.63 1.43
CA GLY A 42 -1.77 -42.85 1.44
C GLY A 42 -1.77 -41.65 2.38
N LEU A 43 -1.16 -41.76 3.56
CA LEU A 43 -1.00 -40.63 4.50
C LEU A 43 -0.04 -39.56 3.94
N GLY A 44 1.06 -39.94 3.30
CA GLY A 44 2.01 -39.02 2.68
C GLY A 44 1.38 -38.24 1.53
N ALA A 45 0.64 -38.93 0.65
CA ALA A 45 -0.08 -38.29 -0.46
C ALA A 45 -1.13 -37.28 0.06
N ALA A 46 -1.86 -37.63 1.14
CA ALA A 46 -2.84 -36.73 1.75
C ALA A 46 -2.19 -35.46 2.31
N VAL A 47 -1.07 -35.57 3.03
CA VAL A 47 -0.36 -34.43 3.59
C VAL A 47 0.18 -33.52 2.48
N VAL A 48 0.89 -34.08 1.51
CA VAL A 48 1.49 -33.32 0.39
C VAL A 48 0.39 -32.68 -0.47
N GLY A 49 -0.68 -33.40 -0.76
CA GLY A 49 -1.84 -32.88 -1.49
C GLY A 49 -2.52 -31.72 -0.75
N THR A 50 -2.68 -31.82 0.58
CA THR A 50 -3.23 -30.72 1.38
C THR A 50 -2.35 -29.48 1.31
N CYS A 51 -1.01 -29.61 1.39
CA CYS A 51 -0.08 -28.50 1.23
C CYS A 51 -0.23 -27.83 -0.16
N GLY A 52 -0.40 -28.63 -1.22
CA GLY A 52 -0.66 -28.12 -2.58
C GLY A 52 -1.93 -27.27 -2.64
N VAL A 53 -3.04 -27.79 -2.11
CA VAL A 53 -4.34 -27.07 -2.06
C VAL A 53 -4.22 -25.77 -1.28
N VAL A 54 -3.59 -25.79 -0.10
CA VAL A 54 -3.37 -24.58 0.72
C VAL A 54 -2.51 -23.57 -0.05
N GLY A 55 -1.45 -24.00 -0.76
CA GLY A 55 -0.65 -23.16 -1.62
C GLY A 55 -1.50 -22.47 -2.70
N MET A 56 -2.33 -23.21 -3.42
CA MET A 56 -3.22 -22.65 -4.45
C MET A 56 -4.22 -21.63 -3.87
N LEU A 57 -4.82 -21.91 -2.71
CA LEU A 57 -5.74 -20.96 -2.05
C LEU A 57 -5.03 -19.66 -1.63
N LEU A 58 -3.81 -19.74 -1.11
CA LEU A 58 -2.99 -18.58 -0.80
C LEU A 58 -2.64 -17.79 -2.07
N GLY A 59 -2.26 -18.47 -3.14
CA GLY A 59 -1.99 -17.85 -4.44
C GLY A 59 -3.21 -17.09 -4.98
N LEU A 60 -4.38 -17.72 -4.93
CA LEU A 60 -5.63 -17.08 -5.34
C LEU A 60 -5.94 -15.85 -4.49
N TYR A 61 -5.76 -15.94 -3.17
CA TYR A 61 -5.95 -14.80 -2.26
C TYR A 61 -5.05 -13.61 -2.63
N TYR A 62 -3.74 -13.83 -2.86
CA TYR A 62 -2.81 -12.78 -3.28
C TYR A 62 -3.19 -12.15 -4.62
N MET A 63 -3.62 -12.97 -5.59
CA MET A 63 -4.11 -12.48 -6.89
C MET A 63 -5.38 -11.64 -6.73
N CYS A 64 -6.33 -12.07 -5.91
CA CYS A 64 -7.54 -11.29 -5.62
C CYS A 64 -7.21 -9.94 -4.93
N CYS A 65 -6.25 -9.93 -4.00
CA CYS A 65 -5.76 -8.70 -3.38
C CYS A 65 -5.14 -7.77 -4.43
N PHE A 66 -4.29 -8.29 -5.30
CA PHE A 66 -3.64 -7.53 -6.37
C PHE A 66 -4.65 -6.90 -7.34
N LEU A 67 -5.68 -7.64 -7.73
CA LEU A 67 -6.65 -7.18 -8.72
C LEU A 67 -7.70 -6.23 -8.14
N ASN A 68 -8.19 -6.51 -6.93
CA ASN A 68 -9.42 -5.91 -6.42
C ASN A 68 -9.19 -4.86 -5.34
N LYS A 69 -8.15 -5.02 -4.48
CA LYS A 69 -7.98 -4.15 -3.33
C LYS A 69 -7.57 -2.75 -3.75
N LYS A 70 -8.44 -1.78 -3.50
CA LYS A 70 -8.22 -0.37 -3.82
C LYS A 70 -8.98 0.54 -2.88
N ILE A 71 -8.48 1.76 -2.77
CA ILE A 71 -9.14 2.85 -2.08
C ILE A 71 -9.25 4.03 -3.03
N THR A 72 -10.42 4.63 -3.11
CA THR A 72 -10.68 5.84 -3.87
C THR A 72 -11.09 6.92 -2.90
N VAL A 73 -10.41 8.05 -2.97
CA VAL A 73 -10.63 9.22 -2.12
C VAL A 73 -11.16 10.35 -2.98
N SER A 74 -12.16 11.05 -2.51
CA SER A 74 -12.78 12.20 -3.17
C SER A 74 -13.24 13.21 -2.13
N ASP A 75 -13.70 14.36 -2.57
CA ASP A 75 -14.24 15.41 -1.69
C ASP A 75 -15.43 14.92 -0.86
N ASP A 76 -16.24 14.00 -1.40
CA ASP A 76 -17.42 13.44 -0.75
C ASP A 76 -17.07 12.37 0.30
N GLY A 77 -15.89 11.76 0.24
CA GLY A 77 -15.48 10.71 1.16
C GLY A 77 -14.56 9.65 0.56
N VAL A 78 -14.62 8.46 1.14
CA VAL A 78 -13.72 7.34 0.84
C VAL A 78 -14.51 6.12 0.39
N VAL A 79 -14.13 5.55 -0.75
CA VAL A 79 -14.66 4.28 -1.25
C VAL A 79 -13.59 3.20 -1.15
N TYR A 80 -13.82 2.22 -0.29
CA TYR A 80 -12.94 1.08 -0.13
C TYR A 80 -13.47 -0.13 -0.88
N THR A 81 -12.62 -0.76 -1.69
CA THR A 81 -12.91 -2.06 -2.33
C THR A 81 -11.97 -3.11 -1.75
N ASN A 82 -12.55 -4.16 -1.18
CA ASN A 82 -11.80 -5.24 -0.57
C ASN A 82 -11.31 -6.27 -1.62
N TRP A 83 -10.56 -7.30 -1.17
CA TRP A 83 -10.04 -8.36 -2.03
C TRP A 83 -11.14 -9.17 -2.76
N MET A 84 -12.38 -9.23 -2.22
CA MET A 84 -13.56 -9.88 -2.84
C MET A 84 -14.32 -8.92 -3.79
N ALA A 85 -13.73 -7.79 -4.19
CA ALA A 85 -14.38 -6.76 -5.01
C ALA A 85 -15.63 -6.10 -4.38
N ARG A 86 -15.89 -6.29 -3.09
CA ARG A 86 -17.00 -5.62 -2.40
C ARG A 86 -16.63 -4.18 -2.12
N ARG A 87 -17.49 -3.25 -2.54
CA ARG A 87 -17.35 -1.80 -2.35
C ARG A 87 -18.10 -1.35 -1.11
N GLN A 88 -17.49 -0.46 -0.35
CA GLN A 88 -18.08 0.22 0.80
C GLN A 88 -17.71 1.70 0.72
N SER A 89 -18.70 2.58 0.85
CA SER A 89 -18.52 4.02 0.83
C SER A 89 -18.65 4.57 2.23
N TYR A 90 -17.80 5.54 2.58
CA TYR A 90 -17.73 6.19 3.88
C TYR A 90 -17.64 7.69 3.65
N THR A 91 -18.36 8.48 4.43
CA THR A 91 -18.21 9.94 4.49
C THR A 91 -17.02 10.31 5.37
N TRP A 92 -16.48 11.52 5.25
CA TRP A 92 -15.28 11.93 5.97
C TRP A 92 -15.42 11.95 7.49
N ASP A 93 -16.63 12.15 8.01
CA ASP A 93 -16.96 12.04 9.44
C ASP A 93 -16.82 10.61 9.99
N GLN A 94 -16.84 9.61 9.12
CA GLN A 94 -16.69 8.19 9.46
C GLN A 94 -15.26 7.66 9.25
N VAL A 95 -14.35 8.50 8.77
CA VAL A 95 -13.00 8.09 8.37
C VAL A 95 -11.95 8.88 9.14
N SER A 96 -11.02 8.17 9.75
CA SER A 96 -9.77 8.74 10.26
C SER A 96 -8.59 8.18 9.48
N VAL A 97 -7.67 9.03 9.08
CA VAL A 97 -6.49 8.64 8.29
C VAL A 97 -5.22 8.98 9.05
N SER A 98 -4.41 7.97 9.30
CA SER A 98 -3.06 8.12 9.86
C SER A 98 -2.02 7.75 8.83
N PHE A 99 -0.91 8.47 8.78
CA PHE A 99 0.24 8.15 7.97
C PHE A 99 1.46 7.87 8.85
N HIS A 100 2.12 6.77 8.57
CA HIS A 100 3.35 6.38 9.26
C HIS A 100 4.53 6.50 8.31
N PRO A 101 5.34 7.58 8.44
CA PRO A 101 6.52 7.77 7.61
C PRO A 101 7.63 6.78 7.96
N GLY A 102 8.54 6.51 7.01
CA GLY A 102 9.69 5.63 7.21
C GLY A 102 10.00 4.78 5.99
N ARG A 103 10.98 3.87 6.11
CA ARG A 103 11.40 2.99 4.99
C ARG A 103 10.24 2.17 4.41
N ASN A 104 9.28 1.79 5.25
CA ASN A 104 8.06 1.09 4.85
C ASN A 104 6.84 1.97 5.17
N ALA A 105 6.81 3.20 4.63
CA ALA A 105 5.70 4.11 4.85
C ALA A 105 4.35 3.46 4.51
N TYR A 106 3.33 3.76 5.29
CA TYR A 106 1.98 3.25 5.07
C TYR A 106 0.90 4.17 5.62
N PHE A 107 -0.26 4.06 5.02
CA PHE A 107 -1.50 4.71 5.46
C PHE A 107 -2.35 3.71 6.24
N ILE A 108 -2.99 4.17 7.29
CA ILE A 108 -4.06 3.46 7.99
C ILE A 108 -5.33 4.27 7.82
N PHE A 109 -6.33 3.68 7.19
CA PHE A 109 -7.69 4.20 7.14
C PHE A 109 -8.52 3.47 8.20
N ASP A 110 -9.00 4.19 9.20
CA ASP A 110 -10.02 3.68 10.11
C ASP A 110 -11.39 4.05 9.54
N LEU A 111 -12.10 3.04 9.05
CA LEU A 111 -13.37 3.15 8.36
C LEU A 111 -14.47 2.66 9.31
N SER A 112 -14.95 3.53 10.19
CA SER A 112 -15.96 3.18 11.23
C SER A 112 -15.57 1.93 12.04
N GLY A 113 -14.32 1.90 12.54
CA GLY A 113 -13.79 0.80 13.35
C GLY A 113 -13.13 -0.34 12.55
N LYS A 114 -13.19 -0.30 11.21
CA LYS A 114 -12.47 -1.22 10.35
C LYS A 114 -11.17 -0.60 9.88
N ARG A 115 -10.05 -1.07 10.39
CA ARG A 115 -8.72 -0.59 9.99
C ARG A 115 -8.26 -1.25 8.70
N VAL A 116 -7.91 -0.42 7.72
CA VAL A 116 -7.38 -0.84 6.41
C VAL A 116 -6.03 -0.21 6.21
N LYS A 117 -5.03 -1.03 5.91
CA LYS A 117 -3.65 -0.60 5.68
C LYS A 117 -3.34 -0.58 4.19
N PHE A 118 -2.75 0.54 3.73
CA PHE A 118 -2.17 0.69 2.40
C PHE A 118 -0.71 1.10 2.53
N TYR A 119 0.16 0.50 1.74
CA TYR A 119 1.58 0.80 1.77
C TYR A 119 1.93 1.98 0.86
N GLY A 120 2.96 2.75 1.23
CA GLY A 120 3.44 3.91 0.46
C GLY A 120 4.02 3.57 -0.92
N TYR A 121 4.27 2.29 -1.19
CA TYR A 121 4.66 1.80 -2.51
C TYR A 121 3.47 1.29 -3.36
N ALA A 122 2.24 1.44 -2.87
CA ALA A 122 1.04 1.19 -3.66
C ALA A 122 0.96 2.16 -4.85
N ASN A 123 0.28 1.74 -5.91
CA ASN A 123 0.14 2.60 -7.09
C ASN A 123 -0.67 3.86 -6.73
N ASN A 124 -0.18 5.03 -7.16
CA ASN A 124 -0.70 6.36 -6.83
C ASN A 124 -0.64 6.74 -5.32
N ALA A 125 0.23 6.10 -4.53
CA ALA A 125 0.36 6.42 -3.11
C ALA A 125 0.83 7.86 -2.87
N GLN A 126 1.71 8.40 -3.73
CA GLN A 126 2.15 9.79 -3.63
C GLN A 126 0.99 10.77 -3.87
N ALA A 127 0.23 10.57 -4.95
CA ALA A 127 -0.93 11.42 -5.22
C ALA A 127 -1.99 11.34 -4.11
N LEU A 128 -2.15 10.16 -3.48
CA LEU A 128 -3.00 9.98 -2.31
C LEU A 128 -2.48 10.78 -1.11
N TYR A 129 -1.15 10.74 -0.87
CA TYR A 129 -0.51 11.50 0.20
C TYR A 129 -0.75 13.00 0.01
N ASP A 130 -0.44 13.53 -1.17
CA ASP A 130 -0.56 14.95 -1.50
C ASP A 130 -2.01 15.42 -1.32
N TYR A 131 -2.98 14.68 -1.86
CA TYR A 131 -4.40 14.99 -1.70
C TYR A 131 -4.84 15.03 -0.23
N LEU A 132 -4.47 14.04 0.57
CA LEU A 132 -4.84 13.96 1.99
C LEU A 132 -4.19 15.08 2.80
N PHE A 133 -2.97 15.45 2.46
CA PHE A 133 -2.22 16.53 3.10
C PHE A 133 -2.82 17.91 2.77
N GLU A 134 -3.00 18.21 1.49
CA GLU A 134 -3.57 19.47 1.02
C GLU A 134 -4.98 19.73 1.54
N ASN A 135 -5.78 18.68 1.68
CA ASN A 135 -7.15 18.78 2.19
C ASN A 135 -7.29 18.59 3.70
N GLY A 136 -6.17 18.48 4.43
CA GLY A 136 -6.17 18.33 5.89
C GLY A 136 -6.93 17.10 6.40
N ARG A 137 -6.88 15.98 5.64
CA ARG A 137 -7.66 14.76 5.92
C ARG A 137 -6.96 13.76 6.84
N TYR A 138 -5.75 14.05 7.29
CA TYR A 138 -5.07 13.25 8.30
C TYR A 138 -5.58 13.57 9.70
N ASP A 139 -5.40 12.63 10.63
CA ASP A 139 -5.63 12.89 12.04
C ASP A 139 -4.65 13.97 12.57
N ASN A 140 -5.02 14.61 13.67
CA ASN A 140 -4.27 15.74 14.23
C ASN A 140 -2.83 15.38 14.61
N ASP A 141 -2.58 14.15 15.06
CA ASP A 141 -1.25 13.72 15.45
C ASP A 141 -0.36 13.50 14.23
N THR A 142 -0.91 12.87 13.19
CA THR A 142 -0.25 12.71 11.90
C THR A 142 0.07 14.08 11.28
N MET A 143 -0.89 15.01 11.25
CA MET A 143 -0.66 16.36 10.70
C MET A 143 0.47 17.10 11.42
N ARG A 144 0.54 17.03 12.75
CA ARG A 144 1.64 17.61 13.52
C ARG A 144 3.01 17.03 13.15
N VAL A 145 3.08 15.71 12.96
CA VAL A 145 4.31 15.03 12.57
C VAL A 145 4.72 15.44 11.16
N LEU A 146 3.79 15.47 10.22
CA LEU A 146 4.05 15.84 8.82
C LEU A 146 4.52 17.28 8.69
N HIS A 147 3.86 18.24 9.34
CA HIS A 147 4.30 19.64 9.35
C HIS A 147 5.70 19.81 9.97
N ARG A 148 6.04 19.01 10.99
CA ARG A 148 7.40 19.04 11.54
C ARG A 148 8.43 18.57 10.53
N ILE A 149 8.16 17.44 9.86
CA ILE A 149 9.06 16.86 8.83
C ILE A 149 9.25 17.86 7.68
N GLU A 150 8.18 18.51 7.24
CA GLU A 150 8.23 19.47 6.14
C GLU A 150 9.03 20.72 6.53
N ASN A 151 8.79 21.28 7.71
CA ASN A 151 9.55 22.41 8.24
C ASN A 151 11.05 22.08 8.40
N GLU A 152 11.39 20.87 8.85
CA GLU A 152 12.78 20.42 8.95
C GLU A 152 13.43 20.30 7.56
N ARG A 153 12.69 19.75 6.58
CA ARG A 153 13.16 19.64 5.19
C ARG A 153 13.40 21.02 4.56
N GLU A 154 12.47 21.95 4.72
CA GLU A 154 12.65 23.32 4.22
C GLU A 154 13.83 24.05 4.88
N ARG A 155 14.06 23.78 6.16
CA ARG A 155 15.21 24.31 6.87
C ARG A 155 16.53 23.75 6.32
N GLN A 156 16.57 22.44 6.03
CA GLN A 156 17.76 21.82 5.43
C GLN A 156 18.04 22.37 4.04
N LEU A 157 17.03 22.52 3.19
CA LEU A 157 17.17 23.10 1.85
C LEU A 157 17.73 24.53 1.91
N ARG A 158 17.23 25.35 2.83
CA ARG A 158 17.77 26.73 3.03
C ARG A 158 19.24 26.72 3.46
N LEU A 159 19.63 25.81 4.36
CA LEU A 159 21.04 25.70 4.78
C LEU A 159 21.94 25.22 3.65
N GLU A 160 21.46 24.32 2.78
CA GLU A 160 22.19 23.89 1.58
C GLU A 160 22.34 25.06 0.58
N GLU A 161 21.28 25.84 0.33
CA GLU A 161 21.32 27.02 -0.53
C GLU A 161 22.27 28.09 0.01
N GLU A 162 22.26 28.34 1.33
CA GLU A 162 23.18 29.29 1.98
C GLU A 162 24.66 28.82 1.89
N ALA A 163 24.88 27.50 2.05
CA ALA A 163 26.21 26.90 1.94
C ALA A 163 26.74 26.98 0.49
N ASP A 164 25.90 26.70 -0.49
CA ASP A 164 26.24 26.80 -1.91
C ASP A 164 26.54 28.26 -2.29
N ALA A 165 25.74 29.23 -1.82
CA ALA A 165 25.97 30.65 -2.05
C ALA A 165 27.29 31.12 -1.45
N ALA A 166 27.62 30.71 -0.22
CA ALA A 166 28.87 31.03 0.44
C ALA A 166 30.10 30.49 -0.31
N PHE A 167 30.00 29.27 -0.85
CA PHE A 167 31.06 28.65 -1.64
C PHE A 167 31.36 29.44 -2.93
N TRP A 168 30.33 29.93 -3.63
CA TRP A 168 30.52 30.72 -4.85
C TRP A 168 31.05 32.16 -4.59
N ASP A 169 30.79 32.73 -3.40
CA ASP A 169 31.31 34.06 -3.02
C ASP A 169 32.81 34.00 -2.65
N GLU A 170 33.30 32.90 -2.11
CA GLU A 170 34.76 32.72 -1.85
C GLU A 170 35.55 32.56 -3.15
N ASP A 171 35.07 31.84 -4.15
CA ASP A 171 35.77 31.63 -5.44
C ASP A 171 35.83 32.91 -6.31
N ASN A 172 34.96 33.90 -6.09
CA ASN A 172 34.96 35.15 -6.86
C ASN A 172 35.77 36.30 -6.22
N ASN A 173 36.35 36.12 -5.02
CA ASN A 173 37.11 37.13 -4.31
C ASN A 173 38.64 36.92 -4.36
N ASP A 174 39.13 35.87 -5.04
CA ASP A 174 40.56 35.63 -5.35
C ASP A 174 40.86 35.96 -6.82
#